data_6e65d85337fd69f184f70b82d7006a58
#
_entry.id   6e65d85337fd69f184f70b82d7006a58
#
_cell.length_a   1.000
_cell.length_b   1.000
_cell.length_c   1.000
_cell.angle_alpha   90.00
_cell.angle_beta   90.00
_cell.angle_gamma   90.00
#
_symmetry.space_group_name_H-M   'P 1'
#
loop_
_entity.id
_entity.type
_entity.pdbx_description
1 polymer ?
#
loop_
_entity_poly.entity_id
_entity_poly.type
_entity_poly.pdbx_seq_one_letter_code
_entity_poly.pdbx_strand_id
1 'polypeptide(L)'
;MVLHDETIPVGSLVFIRLLGVIEGDQTEDGNTVRNDRLLAVTTCSHEYEQIKHIEQLGKKFLEYLTQFWVNYNALKGKRFEVRGVHGPQRAANIITKASRH
;
A
#
# COMPACT_ATOMS: atom_id res chain seq x y z
N MET A 1 0.66 0.83 3.91
CA MET A 1 -0.46 1.73 4.30
C MET A 1 -1.61 0.92 4.88
N VAL A 2 -2.10 1.33 6.02
CA VAL A 2 -3.22 0.66 6.68
C VAL A 2 -4.40 1.62 6.77
N LEU A 3 -5.55 1.19 6.23
CA LEU A 3 -6.80 1.96 6.28
C LEU A 3 -7.57 1.61 7.55
N HIS A 4 -8.03 2.64 8.26
CA HIS A 4 -8.79 2.47 9.50
C HIS A 4 -9.69 3.69 9.70
N ASP A 5 -10.91 3.47 10.19
CA ASP A 5 -11.90 4.52 10.39
C ASP A 5 -11.90 5.14 11.80
N GLU A 6 -11.09 4.62 12.70
CA GLU A 6 -10.99 5.10 14.08
C GLU A 6 -9.52 5.31 14.47
N THR A 7 -9.29 6.15 15.48
CA THR A 7 -7.96 6.36 16.03
C THR A 7 -7.48 5.10 16.75
N ILE A 8 -6.28 4.63 16.42
CA ILE A 8 -5.68 3.47 17.08
C ILE A 8 -4.73 4.00 18.15
N PRO A 9 -4.91 3.59 19.43
CA PRO A 9 -4.00 3.99 20.50
C PRO A 9 -2.57 3.53 20.25
N VAL A 10 -1.60 4.34 20.64
CA VAL A 10 -0.18 4.00 20.49
C VAL A 10 0.14 2.73 21.27
N GLY A 11 0.83 1.80 20.63
CA GLY A 11 1.20 0.53 21.25
C GLY A 11 0.15 -0.56 21.16
N SER A 12 -1.02 -0.27 20.55
CA SER A 12 -2.06 -1.29 20.37
C SER A 12 -1.64 -2.32 19.35
N LEU A 13 -2.02 -3.60 19.61
CA LEU A 13 -1.89 -4.67 18.65
C LEU A 13 -3.18 -4.73 17.84
N VAL A 14 -3.08 -4.64 16.51
CA VAL A 14 -4.23 -4.76 15.62
C VAL A 14 -3.97 -5.82 14.57
N PHE A 15 -5.02 -6.52 14.17
CA PHE A 15 -4.96 -7.46 13.07
C PHE A 15 -5.31 -6.72 11.78
N ILE A 16 -4.56 -7.03 10.73
CA ILE A 16 -4.77 -6.39 9.42
C ILE A 16 -5.10 -7.44 8.37
N ARG A 17 -5.77 -7.00 7.31
CA ARG A 17 -6.06 -7.80 6.13
C ARG A 17 -5.41 -7.12 4.94
N LEU A 18 -4.53 -7.83 4.23
CA LEU A 18 -3.91 -7.31 3.02
C LEU A 18 -4.95 -7.21 1.90
N LEU A 19 -5.00 -6.06 1.23
CA LEU A 19 -5.87 -5.82 0.08
C LEU A 19 -5.11 -5.96 -1.23
N GLY A 20 -3.84 -5.57 -1.24
CA GLY A 20 -3.07 -5.60 -2.46
C GLY A 20 -1.79 -4.79 -2.34
N VAL A 21 -1.21 -4.49 -3.49
CA VAL A 21 0.06 -3.78 -3.59
C VAL A 21 0.04 -2.82 -4.77
N ILE A 22 0.62 -1.63 -4.58
CA ILE A 22 0.93 -0.70 -5.66
C ILE A 22 2.42 -0.88 -5.93
N GLU A 23 2.74 -1.55 -7.05
CA GLU A 23 4.13 -1.81 -7.42
C GLU A 23 4.73 -0.59 -8.09
N GLY A 24 5.94 -0.23 -7.70
CA GLY A 24 6.58 0.94 -8.25
C GLY A 24 8.08 0.96 -8.10
N ASP A 25 8.72 1.83 -8.89
CA ASP A 25 10.16 2.08 -8.86
C ASP A 25 10.40 3.47 -8.29
N GLN A 26 11.32 3.59 -7.36
CA GLN A 26 11.71 4.85 -6.77
C GLN A 26 13.12 5.22 -7.23
N THR A 27 13.26 6.44 -7.75
CA THR A 27 14.53 6.95 -8.22
C THR A 27 14.99 8.11 -7.34
N GLU A 28 16.23 8.04 -6.86
CA GLU A 28 16.87 9.08 -6.08
C GLU A 28 18.34 9.18 -6.49
N ASP A 29 18.80 10.39 -6.83
CA ASP A 29 20.19 10.65 -7.22
C ASP A 29 20.68 9.72 -8.35
N GLY A 30 19.82 9.45 -9.33
CA GLY A 30 20.15 8.59 -10.46
C GLY A 30 20.08 7.09 -10.18
N ASN A 31 19.77 6.69 -8.94
CA ASN A 31 19.63 5.28 -8.58
C ASN A 31 18.16 4.91 -8.48
N THR A 32 17.76 3.84 -9.19
CA THR A 32 16.39 3.34 -9.19
C THR A 32 16.32 2.03 -8.43
N VAL A 33 15.41 1.95 -7.45
CA VAL A 33 15.17 0.72 -6.69
C VAL A 33 13.67 0.42 -6.69
N ARG A 34 13.34 -0.86 -6.53
CA ARG A 34 11.95 -1.29 -6.38
C ARG A 34 11.44 -0.88 -5.00
N ASN A 35 10.29 -0.25 -4.95
CA ASN A 35 9.69 0.19 -3.68
C ASN A 35 8.18 0.02 -3.76
N ASP A 36 7.71 -1.19 -3.51
CA ASP A 36 6.29 -1.53 -3.57
C ASP A 36 5.58 -1.06 -2.30
N ARG A 37 4.34 -0.54 -2.47
CA ARG A 37 3.51 -0.05 -1.38
C ARG A 37 2.38 -1.01 -1.11
N LEU A 38 2.43 -1.69 0.03
CA LEU A 38 1.38 -2.61 0.45
C LEU A 38 0.19 -1.82 1.00
N LEU A 39 -1.01 -2.29 0.71
CA LEU A 39 -2.24 -1.69 1.21
C LEU A 39 -3.03 -2.71 2.02
N ALA A 40 -3.44 -2.33 3.22
CA ALA A 40 -4.18 -3.20 4.13
C ALA A 40 -5.28 -2.43 4.83
N VAL A 41 -6.23 -3.16 5.43
CA VAL A 41 -7.25 -2.58 6.31
C VAL A 41 -7.16 -3.28 7.66
N THR A 42 -7.59 -2.61 8.74
CA THR A 42 -7.72 -3.27 10.03
C THR A 42 -8.97 -4.13 10.03
N THR A 43 -8.89 -5.33 10.62
CA THR A 43 -10.03 -6.26 10.65
C THR A 43 -11.14 -5.79 11.58
N CYS A 44 -10.87 -4.84 12.47
CA CYS A 44 -11.86 -4.26 13.38
C CYS A 44 -12.52 -3.00 12.84
N SER A 45 -12.17 -2.55 11.64
CA SER A 45 -12.77 -1.37 11.03
C SER A 45 -14.15 -1.68 10.48
N HIS A 46 -15.17 -0.92 10.89
CA HIS A 46 -16.52 -1.10 10.40
C HIS A 46 -16.68 -0.66 8.95
N GLU A 47 -16.00 0.42 8.58
CA GLU A 47 -16.08 0.96 7.22
C GLU A 47 -15.48 0.02 6.17
N TYR A 48 -14.42 -0.70 6.53
CA TYR A 48 -13.67 -1.54 5.60
C TYR A 48 -13.88 -3.05 5.80
N GLU A 49 -14.82 -3.48 6.64
CA GLU A 49 -14.98 -4.89 6.99
C GLU A 49 -15.31 -5.79 5.79
N GLN A 50 -15.98 -5.26 4.77
CA GLN A 50 -16.35 -6.01 3.57
C GLN A 50 -15.28 -5.97 2.48
N ILE A 51 -14.21 -5.21 2.67
CA ILE A 51 -13.16 -5.05 1.67
C ILE A 51 -12.13 -6.17 1.82
N LYS A 52 -11.95 -6.97 0.78
CA LYS A 52 -10.98 -8.07 0.74
C LYS A 52 -9.97 -7.96 -0.40
N HIS A 53 -10.20 -7.06 -1.32
CA HIS A 53 -9.35 -6.88 -2.49
C HIS A 53 -9.21 -5.40 -2.79
N ILE A 54 -8.01 -4.98 -3.21
CA ILE A 54 -7.70 -3.58 -3.47
C ILE A 54 -8.67 -2.94 -4.49
N GLU A 55 -9.13 -3.71 -5.48
CA GLU A 55 -10.06 -3.21 -6.50
C GLU A 55 -11.43 -2.83 -5.94
N GLN A 56 -11.81 -3.36 -4.78
CA GLN A 56 -13.08 -3.02 -4.13
C GLN A 56 -13.10 -1.59 -3.59
N LEU A 57 -11.95 -0.95 -3.46
CA LEU A 57 -11.85 0.44 -3.03
C LEU A 57 -12.33 1.43 -4.10
N GLY A 58 -12.44 0.98 -5.34
CA GLY A 58 -12.90 1.80 -6.44
C GLY A 58 -11.77 2.47 -7.20
N LYS A 59 -12.00 2.70 -8.50
CA LYS A 59 -11.00 3.23 -9.41
C LYS A 59 -10.50 4.62 -8.99
N LYS A 60 -11.39 5.51 -8.60
CA LYS A 60 -11.04 6.87 -8.21
C LYS A 60 -10.16 6.90 -6.96
N PHE A 61 -10.46 6.04 -5.99
CA PHE A 61 -9.68 5.94 -4.77
C PHE A 61 -8.28 5.41 -5.06
N LEU A 62 -8.17 4.41 -5.94
CA LEU A 62 -6.87 3.86 -6.34
C LEU A 62 -6.03 4.89 -7.10
N GLU A 63 -6.66 5.68 -7.97
CA GLU A 63 -5.98 6.78 -8.66
C GLU A 63 -5.46 7.82 -7.66
N TYR A 64 -6.27 8.14 -6.65
CA TYR A 64 -5.87 9.05 -5.58
C TYR A 64 -4.65 8.53 -4.81
N LEU A 65 -4.66 7.25 -4.41
CA LEU A 65 -3.54 6.64 -3.69
C LEU A 65 -2.26 6.62 -4.53
N THR A 66 -2.41 6.26 -5.80
CA THR A 66 -1.28 6.23 -6.74
C THR A 66 -0.66 7.61 -6.86
N GLN A 67 -1.48 8.63 -7.08
CA GLN A 67 -1.02 10.01 -7.20
C GLN A 67 -0.43 10.53 -5.88
N PHE A 68 -0.99 10.09 -4.75
CA PHE A 68 -0.45 10.42 -3.43
C PHE A 68 1.01 9.98 -3.30
N TRP A 69 1.33 8.75 -3.69
CA TRP A 69 2.70 8.25 -3.57
C TRP A 69 3.65 8.94 -4.53
N VAL A 70 3.18 9.26 -5.75
CA VAL A 70 3.97 10.03 -6.72
C VAL A 70 4.31 11.40 -6.15
N ASN A 71 3.31 12.12 -5.65
CA ASN A 71 3.47 13.46 -5.09
C ASN A 71 4.32 13.46 -3.81
N TYR A 72 4.11 12.49 -2.93
CA TYR A 72 4.84 12.36 -1.68
C TYR A 72 6.34 12.20 -1.94
N ASN A 73 6.70 11.35 -2.90
CA ASN A 73 8.10 11.16 -3.26
C ASN A 73 8.69 12.40 -3.95
N ALA A 74 7.91 13.08 -4.80
CA ALA A 74 8.36 14.30 -5.47
C ALA A 74 8.72 15.39 -4.46
N LEU A 75 7.94 15.54 -3.39
CA LEU A 75 8.22 16.50 -2.31
C LEU A 75 9.54 16.19 -1.60
N LYS A 76 9.98 14.95 -1.62
CA LYS A 76 11.25 14.51 -1.02
C LYS A 76 12.41 14.51 -2.02
N GLY A 77 12.20 15.02 -3.23
CA GLY A 77 13.22 15.01 -4.28
C GLY A 77 13.42 13.65 -4.93
N LYS A 78 12.43 12.75 -4.81
CA LYS A 78 12.47 11.41 -5.37
C LYS A 78 11.41 11.24 -6.44
N ARG A 79 11.65 10.33 -7.38
CA ARG A 79 10.69 10.00 -8.43
C ARG A 79 10.11 8.63 -8.15
N PHE A 80 8.78 8.51 -8.18
CA PHE A 80 8.07 7.24 -8.00
C PHE A 80 7.25 6.96 -9.26
N GLU A 81 7.55 5.86 -9.94
CA GLU A 81 6.82 5.43 -11.11
C GLU A 81 6.03 4.16 -10.79
N VAL A 82 4.71 4.23 -10.97
CA VAL A 82 3.83 3.09 -10.71
C VAL A 82 3.95 2.08 -11.86
N ARG A 83 4.24 0.83 -11.51
CA ARG A 83 4.32 -0.28 -12.47
C ARG A 83 3.01 -1.03 -12.59
N GLY A 84 2.20 -1.07 -11.54
CA GLY A 84 0.93 -1.75 -11.55
C GLY A 84 0.31 -1.83 -10.17
N VAL A 85 -0.96 -2.24 -10.15
CA VAL A 85 -1.72 -2.45 -8.92
C VAL A 85 -2.21 -3.90 -8.94
N HIS A 86 -1.92 -4.65 -7.88
CA HIS A 86 -2.23 -6.07 -7.79
C HIS A 86 -2.95 -6.40 -6.49
N GLY A 87 -3.60 -7.58 -6.44
CA GLY A 87 -4.41 -8.01 -5.33
C GLY A 87 -3.63 -8.58 -4.14
N PRO A 88 -4.36 -9.14 -3.14
CA PRO A 88 -3.75 -9.57 -1.88
C PRO A 88 -2.80 -10.75 -2.03
N GLN A 89 -3.01 -11.66 -2.98
CA GLN A 89 -2.10 -12.78 -3.19
C GLN A 89 -0.71 -12.30 -3.61
N ARG A 90 -0.65 -11.33 -4.50
CA ARG A 90 0.62 -10.73 -4.93
C ARG A 90 1.31 -10.02 -3.78
N ALA A 91 0.54 -9.29 -2.95
CA ALA A 91 1.05 -8.63 -1.77
C ALA A 91 1.65 -9.62 -0.78
N ALA A 92 0.96 -10.73 -0.51
CA ALA A 92 1.44 -11.78 0.37
C ALA A 92 2.72 -12.42 -0.16
N ASN A 93 2.82 -12.64 -1.46
CA ASN A 93 4.03 -13.20 -2.09
C ASN A 93 5.24 -12.27 -1.92
N ILE A 94 5.03 -10.97 -2.03
CA ILE A 94 6.09 -9.97 -1.84
C ILE A 94 6.61 -10.03 -0.40
N ILE A 95 5.72 -10.09 0.59
CA ILE A 95 6.09 -10.19 2.01
C ILE A 95 6.87 -11.48 2.26
N THR A 96 6.38 -12.61 1.76
CA THR A 96 7.04 -13.92 1.92
C THR A 96 8.44 -13.89 1.32
N LYS A 97 8.61 -13.32 0.14
CA LYS A 97 9.91 -13.22 -0.53
C LYS A 97 10.88 -12.34 0.27
N ALA A 98 10.40 -11.23 0.80
CA ALA A 98 11.22 -10.34 1.63
C ALA A 98 11.67 -11.00 2.93
N SER A 99 10.83 -11.88 3.50
CA SER A 99 11.11 -12.57 4.77
C SER A 99 12.14 -13.68 4.67
N ARG A 100 12.54 -14.06 3.46
CA ARG A 100 13.48 -15.16 3.23
C ARG A 100 14.95 -14.76 3.27
N HIS A 101 15.22 -13.54 3.60
CA HIS A 101 16.62 -13.03 3.67
C HIS A 101 17.26 -13.25 5.01
#